data_fde13d32194340092c3334de687f3959
#
_entry.id   fde13d32194340092c3334de687f3959
#
_cell.length_a   1.000
_cell.length_b   1.000
_cell.length_c   1.000
_cell.angle_alpha   90.00
_cell.angle_beta   90.00
_cell.angle_gamma   90.00
#
_symmetry.space_group_name_H-M   'P 1'
#
loop_
_entity.id
_entity.type
_entity.pdbx_description
1 polymer ?
#
loop_
_entity_poly.entity_id
_entity_poly.type
_entity_poly.pdbx_seq_one_letter_code
_entity_poly.pdbx_strand_id
1 'polypeptide(L)'
;MRIPLADARPFSRQLLRGRILRLGLAGLAVGLVLAALVVSLRLDRETRSFLPSGTGGVVVLDVSTSISQETHRQIAAVLGDAARSGERFGLVVYSDTAYEALPPGTPAAELQAFRRFFGDDAPAGRFGQPLTPWVRSFTSGTKISTGLELGRSILRRDAIRDGTLVLVSDLEDDQNDVGTLTETLISLRREGLPVRVVALSPDPKNKRLFEDLLPAGSVAEAAAPGSAGTTAEVVANKPAPTWLVVLALGALLALAANELLNGRLAWRTT
;
A
#
# COMPACT_ATOMS: atom_id res chain seq x y z
N MET A 1 32.28 -72.99 12.56
CA MET A 1 32.81 -71.68 12.85
C MET A 1 31.61 -70.73 12.89
N ARG A 2 31.13 -70.27 14.06
CA ARG A 2 29.96 -69.34 14.19
C ARG A 2 30.50 -67.94 14.27
N ILE A 3 30.19 -67.12 13.25
CA ILE A 3 30.52 -65.69 13.23
C ILE A 3 29.52 -64.98 14.17
N PRO A 4 29.97 -64.27 15.21
CA PRO A 4 29.08 -63.51 16.06
C PRO A 4 28.47 -62.37 15.28
N LEU A 5 27.13 -62.33 15.20
CA LEU A 5 26.38 -61.19 14.69
C LEU A 5 26.68 -59.99 15.60
N ALA A 6 27.38 -59.01 15.06
CA ALA A 6 27.64 -57.76 15.74
C ALA A 6 26.31 -57.09 16.12
N ASP A 7 26.25 -56.62 17.36
CA ASP A 7 25.10 -55.98 17.97
C ASP A 7 24.57 -54.80 17.11
N ALA A 8 23.45 -54.99 16.42
CA ALA A 8 22.86 -53.99 15.53
C ALA A 8 22.17 -52.84 16.28
N ARG A 9 22.19 -52.85 17.62
CA ARG A 9 21.53 -51.85 18.47
C ARG A 9 22.04 -50.43 18.38
N PRO A 10 23.35 -50.12 18.21
CA PRO A 10 23.79 -48.74 18.09
C PRO A 10 23.38 -48.12 16.77
N PHE A 11 23.24 -48.89 15.68
CA PHE A 11 22.86 -48.36 14.35
C PHE A 11 21.40 -47.89 14.28
N SER A 12 20.49 -48.57 15.00
CA SER A 12 19.07 -48.20 14.98
C SER A 12 18.81 -46.82 15.61
N ARG A 13 19.56 -46.47 16.66
CA ARG A 13 19.40 -45.20 17.36
C ARG A 13 19.93 -44.00 16.55
N GLN A 14 21.00 -44.21 15.79
CA GLN A 14 21.53 -43.14 14.89
C GLN A 14 20.63 -42.89 13.70
N LEU A 15 20.07 -43.95 13.10
CA LEU A 15 19.09 -43.86 12.02
C LEU A 15 17.79 -43.18 12.47
N LEU A 16 17.35 -43.45 13.70
CA LEU A 16 16.14 -42.84 14.26
C LEU A 16 16.35 -41.34 14.52
N ARG A 17 17.50 -40.97 15.09
CA ARG A 17 17.85 -39.53 15.31
C ARG A 17 17.94 -38.78 14.00
N GLY A 18 18.53 -39.34 12.95
CA GLY A 18 18.60 -38.72 11.63
C GLY A 18 17.22 -38.51 10.99
N ARG A 19 16.29 -39.49 11.15
CA ARG A 19 14.91 -39.37 10.67
C ARG A 19 14.12 -38.29 11.43
N ILE A 20 14.23 -38.25 12.76
CA ILE A 20 13.56 -37.26 13.60
C ILE A 20 14.05 -35.84 13.25
N LEU A 21 15.37 -35.66 13.07
CA LEU A 21 15.95 -34.39 12.69
C LEU A 21 15.45 -33.90 11.31
N ARG A 22 15.38 -34.82 10.32
CA ARG A 22 14.85 -34.52 8.98
C ARG A 22 13.39 -34.10 9.02
N LEU A 23 12.56 -34.87 9.74
CA LEU A 23 11.13 -34.55 9.91
C LEU A 23 10.94 -33.21 10.66
N GLY A 24 11.77 -32.94 11.67
CA GLY A 24 11.74 -31.66 12.39
C GLY A 24 12.12 -30.46 11.50
N LEU A 25 13.18 -30.58 10.70
CA LEU A 25 13.60 -29.54 9.76
C LEU A 25 12.60 -29.32 8.62
N ALA A 26 12.02 -30.41 8.08
CA ALA A 26 10.97 -30.34 7.08
C ALA A 26 9.70 -29.67 7.64
N GLY A 27 9.29 -30.04 8.85
CA GLY A 27 8.18 -29.39 9.56
C GLY A 27 8.41 -27.91 9.82
N LEU A 28 9.63 -27.53 10.20
CA LEU A 28 10.01 -26.13 10.38
C LEU A 28 9.95 -25.35 9.06
N ALA A 29 10.46 -25.90 7.97
CA ALA A 29 10.42 -25.26 6.65
C ALA A 29 8.96 -25.06 6.17
N VAL A 30 8.09 -26.06 6.32
CA VAL A 30 6.67 -25.96 6.00
C VAL A 30 5.98 -24.91 6.89
N GLY A 31 6.28 -24.88 8.19
CA GLY A 31 5.76 -23.88 9.13
C GLY A 31 6.16 -22.46 8.75
N LEU A 32 7.40 -22.24 8.33
CA LEU A 32 7.89 -20.92 7.86
C LEU A 32 7.21 -20.49 6.55
N VAL A 33 6.99 -21.42 5.61
CA VAL A 33 6.25 -21.13 4.36
C VAL A 33 4.80 -20.77 4.67
N LEU A 34 4.13 -21.49 5.56
CA LEU A 34 2.76 -21.17 5.98
C LEU A 34 2.69 -19.83 6.72
N ALA A 35 3.65 -19.53 7.59
CA ALA A 35 3.73 -18.24 8.24
C ALA A 35 3.95 -17.10 7.24
N ALA A 36 4.84 -17.29 6.27
CA ALA A 36 5.05 -16.32 5.18
C ALA A 36 3.79 -16.12 4.33
N LEU A 37 3.06 -17.20 4.04
CA LEU A 37 1.79 -17.13 3.31
C LEU A 37 0.72 -16.38 4.11
N VAL A 38 0.57 -16.66 5.41
CA VAL A 38 -0.38 -15.95 6.29
C VAL A 38 -0.03 -14.47 6.40
N VAL A 39 1.27 -14.14 6.53
CA VAL A 39 1.74 -12.75 6.55
C VAL A 39 1.47 -12.08 5.21
N SER A 40 1.73 -12.75 4.09
CA SER A 40 1.42 -12.25 2.74
C SER A 40 -0.08 -11.98 2.57
N LEU A 41 -0.94 -12.91 2.99
CA LEU A 41 -2.39 -12.75 2.92
C LEU A 41 -2.92 -11.64 3.86
N ARG A 42 -2.27 -11.39 4.98
CA ARG A 42 -2.60 -10.27 5.87
C ARG A 42 -2.14 -8.93 5.27
N LEU A 43 -0.95 -8.89 4.68
CA LEU A 43 -0.45 -7.71 3.95
C LEU A 43 -1.35 -7.38 2.76
N ASP A 44 -1.83 -8.39 2.02
CA ASP A 44 -2.78 -8.22 0.91
C ASP A 44 -4.14 -7.65 1.40
N ARG A 45 -4.58 -8.02 2.60
CA ARG A 45 -5.78 -7.42 3.22
C ARG A 45 -5.56 -5.98 3.69
N GLU A 46 -4.38 -5.65 4.21
CA GLU A 46 -4.03 -4.27 4.56
C GLU A 46 -3.86 -3.39 3.31
N THR A 47 -3.36 -3.94 2.20
CA THR A 47 -3.25 -3.23 0.91
C THR A 47 -4.63 -2.96 0.28
N ARG A 48 -5.61 -3.84 0.47
CA ARG A 48 -6.99 -3.62 -0.02
C ARG A 48 -7.74 -2.52 0.71
N SER A 49 -7.27 -2.07 1.88
CA SER A 49 -7.88 -1.00 2.67
C SER A 49 -7.02 0.26 2.74
N PHE A 50 -6.44 0.69 1.60
CA PHE A 50 -5.77 2.01 1.56
C PHE A 50 -6.82 3.13 1.66
N LEU A 51 -8.02 2.88 1.16
CA LEU A 51 -9.17 3.73 1.41
C LEU A 51 -9.67 3.53 2.85
N PRO A 52 -10.17 4.59 3.50
CA PRO A 52 -10.69 4.49 4.85
C PRO A 52 -11.86 3.50 4.86
N SER A 53 -11.88 2.61 5.84
CA SER A 53 -13.03 1.76 6.12
C SER A 53 -13.99 2.44 7.09
N GLY A 54 -15.29 2.40 6.81
CA GLY A 54 -16.31 3.02 7.64
C GLY A 54 -16.72 4.42 7.21
N THR A 55 -17.34 5.19 8.10
CA THR A 55 -17.93 6.51 7.81
C THR A 55 -16.97 7.69 7.98
N GLY A 56 -15.68 7.42 8.29
CA GLY A 56 -14.75 8.42 8.81
C GLY A 56 -13.68 8.92 7.84
N GLY A 57 -13.79 8.70 6.53
CA GLY A 57 -12.77 9.14 5.59
C GLY A 57 -13.12 10.41 4.83
N VAL A 58 -12.10 11.24 4.55
CA VAL A 58 -12.18 12.35 3.59
C VAL A 58 -11.11 12.16 2.54
N VAL A 59 -11.53 12.04 1.28
CA VAL A 59 -10.65 12.05 0.13
C VAL A 59 -10.34 13.50 -0.24
N VAL A 60 -9.05 13.83 -0.31
CA VAL A 60 -8.55 15.15 -0.69
C VAL A 60 -7.94 15.00 -2.08
N LEU A 61 -8.67 15.46 -3.09
CA LEU A 61 -8.37 15.24 -4.50
C LEU A 61 -7.76 16.48 -5.13
N ASP A 62 -6.59 16.32 -5.71
CA ASP A 62 -5.94 17.31 -6.54
C ASP A 62 -6.67 17.46 -7.88
N VAL A 63 -7.03 18.70 -8.20
CA VAL A 63 -7.67 19.07 -9.47
C VAL A 63 -6.96 20.27 -10.11
N SER A 64 -5.70 20.47 -9.75
CA SER A 64 -4.87 21.56 -10.30
C SER A 64 -4.67 21.40 -11.81
N THR A 65 -4.36 22.50 -12.48
CA THR A 65 -4.17 22.52 -13.93
C THR A 65 -2.82 21.97 -14.40
N SER A 66 -1.88 21.71 -13.48
CA SER A 66 -0.58 21.09 -13.73
C SER A 66 -0.67 19.59 -14.01
N ILE A 67 -1.79 18.96 -13.63
CA ILE A 67 -2.01 17.52 -13.75
C ILE A 67 -1.97 17.08 -15.22
N SER A 68 -1.11 16.09 -15.52
CA SER A 68 -0.97 15.50 -16.85
C SER A 68 -2.20 14.68 -17.27
N GLN A 69 -2.37 14.41 -18.56
CA GLN A 69 -3.45 13.54 -19.03
C GLN A 69 -3.35 12.12 -18.43
N GLU A 70 -2.14 11.63 -18.22
CA GLU A 70 -1.88 10.35 -17.58
C GLU A 70 -2.39 10.35 -16.14
N THR A 71 -2.08 11.40 -15.39
CA THR A 71 -2.54 11.59 -14.01
C THR A 71 -4.07 11.69 -13.94
N HIS A 72 -4.72 12.34 -14.92
CA HIS A 72 -6.19 12.33 -15.01
C HIS A 72 -6.77 10.91 -15.14
N ARG A 73 -6.16 10.04 -15.95
CA ARG A 73 -6.59 8.63 -16.05
C ARG A 73 -6.40 7.88 -14.74
N GLN A 74 -5.31 8.13 -14.05
CA GLN A 74 -5.05 7.55 -12.72
C GLN A 74 -6.10 8.01 -11.71
N ILE A 75 -6.46 9.30 -11.69
CA ILE A 75 -7.57 9.82 -10.86
C ILE A 75 -8.88 9.10 -11.20
N ALA A 76 -9.23 8.98 -12.48
CA ALA A 76 -10.45 8.27 -12.91
C ALA A 76 -10.46 6.82 -12.43
N ALA A 77 -9.32 6.14 -12.44
CA ALA A 77 -9.17 4.79 -11.95
C ALA A 77 -9.33 4.71 -10.41
N VAL A 78 -8.65 5.57 -9.66
CA VAL A 78 -8.75 5.67 -8.19
C VAL A 78 -10.18 5.96 -7.74
N LEU A 79 -10.87 6.92 -8.38
CA LEU A 79 -12.27 7.23 -8.09
C LEU A 79 -13.20 6.06 -8.44
N GLY A 80 -12.93 5.35 -9.54
CA GLY A 80 -13.68 4.16 -9.93
C GLY A 80 -13.53 3.00 -8.95
N ASP A 81 -12.34 2.79 -8.41
CA ASP A 81 -12.07 1.77 -7.39
C ASP A 81 -12.71 2.16 -6.05
N ALA A 82 -12.56 3.41 -5.65
CA ALA A 82 -13.23 3.95 -4.48
C ALA A 82 -14.75 3.78 -4.57
N ALA A 83 -15.35 4.13 -5.71
CA ALA A 83 -16.80 3.99 -5.92
C ALA A 83 -17.31 2.54 -5.77
N ARG A 84 -16.46 1.55 -6.07
CA ARG A 84 -16.80 0.12 -5.94
C ARG A 84 -16.53 -0.46 -4.55
N SER A 85 -15.89 0.29 -3.67
CA SER A 85 -15.51 -0.20 -2.33
C SER A 85 -16.70 -0.51 -1.42
N GLY A 86 -17.87 0.12 -1.67
CA GLY A 86 -19.03 0.06 -0.80
C GLY A 86 -18.91 0.89 0.48
N GLU A 87 -17.80 1.62 0.64
CA GLU A 87 -17.49 2.48 1.79
C GLU A 87 -18.21 3.84 1.72
N ARG A 88 -17.98 4.70 2.69
CA ARG A 88 -18.52 6.06 2.76
C ARG A 88 -17.39 7.05 2.96
N PHE A 89 -17.39 8.14 2.17
CA PHE A 89 -16.35 9.16 2.22
C PHE A 89 -16.93 10.57 2.15
N GLY A 90 -16.14 11.54 2.62
CA GLY A 90 -16.23 12.92 2.16
C GLY A 90 -15.27 13.14 0.98
N LEU A 91 -15.53 14.15 0.17
CA LEU A 91 -14.65 14.57 -0.92
C LEU A 91 -14.35 16.06 -0.80
N VAL A 92 -13.07 16.37 -0.71
CA VAL A 92 -12.50 17.71 -0.87
C VAL A 92 -11.80 17.75 -2.21
N VAL A 93 -12.05 18.77 -3.01
CA VAL A 93 -11.29 19.07 -4.23
C VAL A 93 -10.47 20.32 -3.98
N TYR A 94 -9.20 20.33 -4.44
CA TYR A 94 -8.33 21.48 -4.21
C TYR A 94 -7.42 21.76 -5.41
N SER A 95 -6.95 23.01 -5.47
CA SER A 95 -5.89 23.53 -6.32
C SER A 95 -5.16 24.62 -5.52
N ASP A 96 -5.32 25.91 -5.84
CA ASP A 96 -4.85 27.06 -5.04
C ASP A 96 -5.71 27.31 -3.78
N THR A 97 -6.92 26.82 -3.78
CA THR A 97 -7.89 26.80 -2.68
C THR A 97 -8.59 25.44 -2.60
N ALA A 98 -9.45 25.20 -1.61
CA ALA A 98 -10.10 23.92 -1.41
C ALA A 98 -11.60 24.08 -1.17
N TYR A 99 -12.40 23.11 -1.65
CA TYR A 99 -13.85 23.04 -1.49
C TYR A 99 -14.31 21.65 -1.06
N GLU A 100 -15.31 21.62 -0.17
CA GLU A 100 -16.02 20.41 0.15
C GLU A 100 -16.98 20.07 -0.98
N ALA A 101 -16.68 19.00 -1.74
CA ALA A 101 -17.51 18.54 -2.84
C ALA A 101 -18.58 17.54 -2.39
N LEU A 102 -18.25 16.68 -1.42
CA LEU A 102 -19.17 15.72 -0.80
C LEU A 102 -18.92 15.70 0.72
N PRO A 103 -19.98 15.73 1.56
CA PRO A 103 -19.84 15.62 2.99
C PRO A 103 -19.42 14.21 3.42
N PRO A 104 -18.73 14.04 4.57
CA PRO A 104 -18.44 12.74 5.14
C PRO A 104 -19.68 11.86 5.29
N GLY A 105 -19.51 10.56 5.13
CA GLY A 105 -20.62 9.61 5.17
C GLY A 105 -21.42 9.49 3.87
N THR A 106 -21.01 10.20 2.80
CA THR A 106 -21.59 10.01 1.46
C THR A 106 -21.22 8.62 0.93
N PRO A 107 -22.15 7.85 0.35
CA PRO A 107 -21.84 6.58 -0.29
C PRO A 107 -20.76 6.75 -1.36
N ALA A 108 -19.74 5.90 -1.36
CA ALA A 108 -18.64 5.97 -2.31
C ALA A 108 -19.10 5.88 -3.78
N ALA A 109 -20.23 5.26 -4.05
CA ALA A 109 -20.84 5.20 -5.37
C ALA A 109 -21.06 6.59 -6.00
N GLU A 110 -21.26 7.65 -5.20
CA GLU A 110 -21.39 9.03 -5.69
C GLU A 110 -20.11 9.55 -6.35
N LEU A 111 -18.92 8.98 -6.02
CA LEU A 111 -17.65 9.29 -6.69
C LEU A 111 -17.67 8.93 -8.19
N GLN A 112 -18.54 8.00 -8.61
CA GLN A 112 -18.70 7.66 -10.01
C GLN A 112 -19.12 8.88 -10.86
N ALA A 113 -19.90 9.80 -10.28
CA ALA A 113 -20.28 11.03 -10.95
C ALA A 113 -19.10 11.97 -11.24
N PHE A 114 -18.07 11.91 -10.41
CA PHE A 114 -16.86 12.72 -10.57
C PHE A 114 -15.88 12.10 -11.58
N ARG A 115 -15.87 10.76 -11.70
CA ARG A 115 -14.99 10.03 -12.62
C ARG A 115 -15.09 10.55 -14.06
N ARG A 116 -16.29 10.95 -14.51
CA ARG A 116 -16.52 11.47 -15.88
C ARG A 116 -15.69 12.70 -16.23
N PHE A 117 -15.15 13.41 -15.22
CA PHE A 117 -14.34 14.61 -15.45
C PHE A 117 -12.85 14.31 -15.65
N PHE A 118 -12.42 13.04 -15.44
CA PHE A 118 -11.02 12.66 -15.45
C PHE A 118 -10.69 11.56 -16.47
N GLY A 119 -11.69 10.87 -17.06
CA GLY A 119 -11.47 9.82 -18.05
C GLY A 119 -11.17 10.34 -19.46
N ASP A 120 -10.88 9.43 -20.38
CA ASP A 120 -10.67 9.76 -21.80
C ASP A 120 -11.93 10.36 -22.46
N ASP A 121 -13.11 10.08 -21.90
CA ASP A 121 -14.39 10.63 -22.31
C ASP A 121 -14.69 12.01 -21.68
N ALA A 122 -13.75 12.57 -20.91
CA ALA A 122 -13.94 13.86 -20.29
C ALA A 122 -14.11 14.96 -21.37
N PRO A 123 -15.08 15.89 -21.19
CA PRO A 123 -15.27 16.98 -22.14
C PRO A 123 -13.96 17.77 -22.29
N ALA A 124 -13.45 17.87 -23.51
CA ALA A 124 -12.21 18.59 -23.78
C ALA A 124 -12.46 20.11 -23.86
N GLY A 125 -11.66 20.89 -23.12
CA GLY A 125 -11.59 22.32 -23.26
C GLY A 125 -10.80 22.78 -24.49
N ARG A 126 -10.67 24.09 -24.67
CA ARG A 126 -10.01 24.70 -25.85
C ARG A 126 -8.56 24.27 -26.07
N PHE A 127 -7.88 23.77 -25.04
CA PHE A 127 -6.47 23.36 -25.07
C PHE A 127 -6.27 21.86 -24.77
N GLY A 128 -7.32 21.03 -24.95
CA GLY A 128 -7.25 19.59 -24.67
C GLY A 128 -7.32 19.24 -23.18
N GLN A 129 -7.43 20.22 -22.29
CA GLN A 129 -7.63 19.95 -20.87
C GLN A 129 -9.07 19.55 -20.58
N PRO A 130 -9.33 18.63 -19.62
CA PRO A 130 -10.69 18.27 -19.25
C PRO A 130 -11.47 19.48 -18.72
N LEU A 131 -12.69 19.68 -19.22
CA LEU A 131 -13.62 20.66 -18.67
C LEU A 131 -14.21 20.14 -17.39
N THR A 132 -13.68 20.58 -16.28
CA THR A 132 -14.22 20.26 -14.95
C THR A 132 -15.10 21.38 -14.43
N PRO A 133 -16.09 21.11 -13.57
CA PRO A 133 -16.98 22.15 -13.03
C PRO A 133 -16.25 23.24 -12.26
N TRP A 134 -15.09 22.93 -11.71
CA TRP A 134 -14.29 23.79 -10.86
C TRP A 134 -13.19 24.57 -11.57
N VAL A 135 -12.93 24.32 -12.87
CA VAL A 135 -11.92 25.06 -13.66
C VAL A 135 -12.06 26.58 -13.56
N ARG A 136 -13.30 27.08 -13.38
CA ARG A 136 -13.55 28.51 -13.20
C ARG A 136 -13.46 28.99 -11.75
N SER A 137 -13.39 28.08 -10.80
CA SER A 137 -13.39 28.37 -9.36
C SER A 137 -11.99 28.45 -8.79
N PHE A 138 -11.00 27.90 -9.51
CA PHE A 138 -9.61 27.90 -9.11
C PHE A 138 -8.80 28.89 -9.96
N THR A 139 -7.78 29.48 -9.36
CA THR A 139 -6.71 30.18 -10.06
C THR A 139 -5.54 29.20 -10.32
N SER A 140 -4.43 29.64 -10.88
CA SER A 140 -3.29 28.75 -11.08
C SER A 140 -2.52 28.56 -9.77
N GLY A 141 -2.03 27.34 -9.56
CA GLY A 141 -1.23 26.93 -8.40
C GLY A 141 -1.79 25.67 -7.74
N THR A 142 -0.95 25.03 -6.95
CA THR A 142 -1.32 23.84 -6.18
C THR A 142 -0.90 24.09 -4.74
N LYS A 143 -1.84 24.03 -3.80
CA LYS A 143 -1.60 24.17 -2.37
C LYS A 143 -2.18 22.97 -1.64
N ILE A 144 -1.35 21.96 -1.46
CA ILE A 144 -1.75 20.71 -0.80
C ILE A 144 -2.17 20.97 0.64
N SER A 145 -1.50 21.91 1.31
CA SER A 145 -1.83 22.31 2.69
C SER A 145 -3.29 22.71 2.85
N THR A 146 -3.84 23.50 1.93
CA THR A 146 -5.24 23.97 1.97
C THR A 146 -6.24 22.82 1.86
N GLY A 147 -5.96 21.82 1.01
CA GLY A 147 -6.78 20.62 0.89
C GLY A 147 -6.82 19.80 2.18
N LEU A 148 -5.64 19.57 2.77
CA LEU A 148 -5.51 18.82 4.02
C LEU A 148 -6.15 19.56 5.20
N GLU A 149 -5.97 20.89 5.31
CA GLU A 149 -6.56 21.71 6.37
C GLU A 149 -8.09 21.74 6.27
N LEU A 150 -8.66 21.83 5.06
CA LEU A 150 -10.10 21.74 4.89
C LEU A 150 -10.61 20.35 5.30
N GLY A 151 -9.96 19.28 4.85
CA GLY A 151 -10.30 17.92 5.26
C GLY A 151 -10.26 17.73 6.78
N ARG A 152 -9.22 18.26 7.45
CA ARG A 152 -9.10 18.28 8.91
C ARG A 152 -10.26 19.03 9.57
N SER A 153 -10.61 20.21 9.05
CA SER A 153 -11.69 21.04 9.58
C SER A 153 -13.05 20.35 9.46
N ILE A 154 -13.30 19.65 8.35
CA ILE A 154 -14.50 18.86 8.12
C ILE A 154 -14.62 17.73 9.14
N LEU A 155 -13.55 16.94 9.34
CA LEU A 155 -13.56 15.86 10.33
C LEU A 155 -13.82 16.36 11.75
N ARG A 156 -13.27 17.53 12.09
CA ARG A 156 -13.54 18.18 13.39
C ARG A 156 -14.98 18.71 13.50
N ARG A 157 -15.47 19.38 12.46
CA ARG A 157 -16.84 19.91 12.40
C ARG A 157 -17.88 18.81 12.64
N ASP A 158 -17.65 17.65 11.98
CA ASP A 158 -18.57 16.52 12.03
C ASP A 158 -18.27 15.54 13.18
N ALA A 159 -17.37 15.93 14.10
CA ALA A 159 -16.96 15.17 15.29
C ALA A 159 -16.48 13.74 15.01
N ILE A 160 -15.86 13.52 13.83
CA ILE A 160 -15.35 12.22 13.40
C ILE A 160 -13.96 12.02 14.04
N ARG A 161 -13.90 11.21 15.11
CA ARG A 161 -12.66 11.01 15.89
C ARG A 161 -11.68 10.06 15.26
N ASP A 162 -12.19 9.01 14.60
CA ASP A 162 -11.36 7.97 13.94
C ASP A 162 -11.27 8.23 12.43
N GLY A 163 -11.27 9.50 12.04
CA GLY A 163 -11.22 9.92 10.65
C GLY A 163 -9.84 9.68 10.02
N THR A 164 -9.82 9.55 8.70
CA THR A 164 -8.59 9.43 7.89
C THR A 164 -8.67 10.40 6.73
N LEU A 165 -7.58 11.11 6.46
CA LEU A 165 -7.41 11.89 5.24
C LEU A 165 -6.71 11.03 4.18
N VAL A 166 -7.26 10.98 2.97
CA VAL A 166 -6.64 10.31 1.82
C VAL A 166 -6.34 11.37 0.76
N LEU A 167 -5.07 11.75 0.66
CA LEU A 167 -4.59 12.66 -0.37
C LEU A 167 -4.39 11.89 -1.67
N VAL A 168 -4.97 12.37 -2.76
CA VAL A 168 -4.80 11.85 -4.12
C VAL A 168 -4.23 12.99 -4.97
N SER A 169 -2.94 12.94 -5.31
CA SER A 169 -2.19 14.03 -5.94
C SER A 169 -0.93 13.48 -6.64
N ASP A 170 -0.39 14.24 -7.61
CA ASP A 170 0.96 14.03 -8.17
C ASP A 170 2.07 14.55 -7.25
N LEU A 171 1.69 15.15 -6.11
CA LEU A 171 2.57 15.72 -5.09
C LEU A 171 3.39 16.93 -5.57
N GLU A 172 3.01 17.54 -6.69
CA GLU A 172 3.54 18.84 -7.08
C GLU A 172 2.86 19.95 -6.26
N ASP A 173 3.64 20.70 -5.51
CA ASP A 173 3.16 21.75 -4.62
C ASP A 173 3.81 23.10 -4.96
N ASP A 174 3.11 24.19 -4.71
CA ASP A 174 3.68 25.54 -4.84
C ASP A 174 4.87 25.67 -3.88
N GLN A 175 6.00 26.21 -4.38
CA GLN A 175 7.20 26.41 -3.56
C GLN A 175 6.93 27.25 -2.30
N ASN A 176 5.97 28.17 -2.37
CA ASN A 176 5.57 29.00 -1.23
C ASN A 176 4.70 28.22 -0.22
N ASP A 177 4.09 27.11 -0.62
CA ASP A 177 3.25 26.26 0.25
C ASP A 177 4.05 25.16 0.98
N VAL A 178 5.22 24.78 0.50
CA VAL A 178 6.02 23.66 1.07
C VAL A 178 6.24 23.81 2.57
N GLY A 179 6.50 25.01 3.06
CA GLY A 179 6.64 25.29 4.49
C GLY A 179 5.35 25.01 5.26
N THR A 180 4.23 25.55 4.77
CA THR A 180 2.89 25.38 5.34
C THR A 180 2.45 23.91 5.29
N LEU A 181 2.71 23.22 4.18
CA LEU A 181 2.45 21.81 4.02
C LEU A 181 3.20 20.97 5.06
N THR A 182 4.48 21.27 5.25
CA THR A 182 5.30 20.58 6.26
C THR A 182 4.72 20.76 7.67
N GLU A 183 4.37 21.98 8.05
CA GLU A 183 3.74 22.29 9.33
C GLU A 183 2.39 21.58 9.49
N THR A 184 1.57 21.57 8.43
CA THR A 184 0.28 20.89 8.40
C THR A 184 0.45 19.38 8.63
N LEU A 185 1.35 18.71 7.91
CA LEU A 185 1.60 17.27 8.08
C LEU A 185 2.11 16.93 9.49
N ILE A 186 3.02 17.75 10.06
CA ILE A 186 3.48 17.58 11.43
C ILE A 186 2.35 17.77 12.43
N SER A 187 1.47 18.75 12.22
CA SER A 187 0.32 19.03 13.08
C SER A 187 -0.68 17.86 13.05
N LEU A 188 -1.04 17.36 11.86
CA LEU A 188 -1.92 16.21 11.69
C LEU A 188 -1.37 14.97 12.39
N ARG A 189 -0.07 14.73 12.27
CA ARG A 189 0.61 13.64 12.97
C ARG A 189 0.56 13.78 14.50
N ARG A 190 0.77 14.99 15.03
CA ARG A 190 0.68 15.28 16.47
C ARG A 190 -0.73 15.08 17.01
N GLU A 191 -1.74 15.37 16.22
CA GLU A 191 -3.15 15.15 16.56
C GLU A 191 -3.56 13.68 16.47
N GLY A 192 -2.70 12.81 15.92
CA GLY A 192 -3.02 11.40 15.69
C GLY A 192 -3.99 11.20 14.54
N LEU A 193 -4.19 12.21 13.67
CA LEU A 193 -5.04 12.09 12.49
C LEU A 193 -4.25 11.42 11.35
N PRO A 194 -4.64 10.19 10.94
CA PRO A 194 -3.95 9.48 9.89
C PRO A 194 -4.07 10.18 8.54
N VAL A 195 -2.94 10.35 7.85
CA VAL A 195 -2.89 10.80 6.46
C VAL A 195 -2.34 9.67 5.61
N ARG A 196 -3.06 9.32 4.56
CA ARG A 196 -2.64 8.37 3.53
C ARG A 196 -2.51 9.09 2.21
N VAL A 197 -1.53 8.73 1.41
CA VAL A 197 -1.22 9.42 0.15
C VAL A 197 -1.25 8.42 -0.99
N VAL A 198 -2.12 8.65 -1.96
CA VAL A 198 -2.12 7.98 -3.25
C VAL A 198 -1.39 8.89 -4.23
N ALA A 199 -0.14 8.61 -4.48
CA ALA A 199 0.70 9.39 -5.34
C ALA A 199 0.50 8.99 -6.81
N LEU A 200 0.22 9.99 -7.64
CA LEU A 200 -0.11 9.86 -9.06
C LEU A 200 1.13 10.20 -9.88
N SER A 201 1.92 9.22 -10.29
CA SER A 201 3.16 9.43 -11.07
C SER A 201 4.08 10.51 -10.48
N PRO A 202 4.39 10.49 -9.17
CA PRO A 202 5.04 11.59 -8.47
C PRO A 202 6.50 11.75 -8.88
N ASP A 203 7.01 12.99 -8.82
CA ASP A 203 8.45 13.21 -8.82
C ASP A 203 9.09 12.53 -7.58
N PRO A 204 10.20 11.79 -7.73
CA PRO A 204 10.86 11.12 -6.63
C PRO A 204 11.26 12.03 -5.44
N LYS A 205 11.55 13.30 -5.71
CA LYS A 205 11.90 14.28 -4.68
C LYS A 205 10.66 14.64 -3.84
N ASN A 206 9.55 14.91 -4.50
CA ASN A 206 8.29 15.27 -3.83
C ASN A 206 7.78 14.07 -3.01
N LYS A 207 7.81 12.87 -3.58
CA LYS A 207 7.43 11.65 -2.87
C LYS A 207 8.23 11.45 -1.58
N ARG A 208 9.55 11.64 -1.62
CA ARG A 208 10.42 11.51 -0.43
C ARG A 208 10.02 12.45 0.69
N LEU A 209 9.61 13.68 0.38
CA LEU A 209 9.13 14.62 1.41
C LEU A 209 7.98 14.02 2.23
N PHE A 210 7.02 13.39 1.58
CA PHE A 210 5.90 12.75 2.27
C PHE A 210 6.32 11.46 3.00
N GLU A 211 7.22 10.67 2.41
CA GLU A 211 7.75 9.45 3.05
C GLU A 211 8.53 9.77 4.34
N ASP A 212 9.23 10.90 4.39
CA ASP A 212 10.00 11.35 5.56
C ASP A 212 9.10 11.91 6.67
N LEU A 213 7.99 12.55 6.31
CA LEU A 213 7.10 13.21 7.28
C LEU A 213 6.00 12.28 7.80
N LEU A 214 5.55 11.31 7.01
CA LEU A 214 4.46 10.40 7.35
C LEU A 214 4.97 9.05 7.87
N PRO A 215 4.16 8.31 8.63
CA PRO A 215 4.50 6.96 9.04
C PRO A 215 4.80 6.04 7.85
N ALA A 216 5.69 5.07 8.02
CA ALA A 216 6.03 4.10 6.99
C ALA A 216 4.78 3.38 6.44
N GLY A 217 4.63 3.33 5.13
CA GLY A 217 3.49 2.72 4.45
C GLY A 217 2.26 3.63 4.31
N SER A 218 2.37 4.94 4.65
CA SER A 218 1.31 5.92 4.40
C SER A 218 1.29 6.44 2.96
N VAL A 219 2.38 6.30 2.23
CA VAL A 219 2.51 6.75 0.83
C VAL A 219 2.51 5.56 -0.11
N ALA A 220 1.73 5.67 -1.13
CA ALA A 220 1.56 4.63 -2.12
C ALA A 220 1.40 5.21 -3.52
N GLU A 221 1.89 4.53 -4.53
CA GLU A 221 1.73 4.94 -5.92
C GLU A 221 0.49 4.32 -6.55
N ALA A 222 -0.25 5.12 -7.31
CA ALA A 222 -1.32 4.60 -8.14
C ALA A 222 -0.74 3.72 -9.25
N ALA A 223 -1.40 2.59 -9.53
CA ALA A 223 -1.01 1.73 -10.63
C ALA A 223 -1.11 2.47 -11.98
N ALA A 224 -0.20 2.16 -12.90
CA ALA A 224 -0.27 2.71 -14.26
C ALA A 224 -1.59 2.27 -14.94
N PRO A 225 -2.27 3.16 -15.67
CA PRO A 225 -3.48 2.82 -16.40
C PRO A 225 -3.21 1.67 -17.37
N GLY A 226 -4.06 0.63 -17.34
CA GLY A 226 -3.92 -0.55 -18.19
C GLY A 226 -3.07 -1.69 -17.60
N SER A 227 -2.45 -1.52 -16.44
CA SER A 227 -1.93 -2.67 -15.69
C SER A 227 -3.12 -3.49 -15.15
N ALA A 228 -3.07 -4.80 -15.34
CA ALA A 228 -4.15 -5.73 -14.93
C ALA A 228 -4.30 -5.88 -13.39
N GLY A 229 -3.65 -5.01 -12.61
CA GLY A 229 -3.82 -4.87 -11.17
C GLY A 229 -4.96 -3.88 -10.89
N THR A 230 -5.85 -4.21 -9.98
CA THR A 230 -6.77 -3.23 -9.41
C THR A 230 -5.96 -2.06 -8.87
N THR A 231 -6.35 -0.82 -9.18
CA THR A 231 -5.70 0.43 -8.76
C THR A 231 -5.58 0.57 -7.23
N ALA A 232 -6.22 -0.32 -6.50
CA ALA A 232 -6.08 -0.50 -5.06
C ALA A 232 -4.88 -1.40 -4.66
N GLU A 233 -4.17 -1.98 -5.64
CA GLU A 233 -2.89 -2.64 -5.39
C GLU A 233 -1.78 -1.57 -5.33
N VAL A 234 -1.99 -0.71 -4.38
CA VAL A 234 -0.99 0.17 -3.87
C VAL A 234 0.10 -0.73 -3.29
N VAL A 235 1.17 -0.87 -4.04
CA VAL A 235 2.38 -1.52 -3.55
C VAL A 235 2.91 -0.66 -2.40
N ALA A 236 2.29 -0.82 -1.24
CA ALA A 236 2.95 -0.45 0.00
C ALA A 236 4.21 -1.30 0.02
N ASN A 237 5.32 -0.69 -0.35
CA ASN A 237 6.63 -1.34 -0.33
C ASN A 237 7.06 -1.51 1.13
N LYS A 238 6.24 -2.25 1.90
CA LYS A 238 6.68 -2.80 3.19
C LYS A 238 7.71 -3.86 2.79
N PRO A 239 8.99 -3.66 3.11
CA PRO A 239 9.99 -4.68 2.84
C PRO A 239 9.45 -5.98 3.46
N ALA A 240 9.29 -7.00 2.62
CA ALA A 240 8.95 -8.33 3.12
C ALA A 240 9.88 -8.60 4.31
N PRO A 241 9.39 -9.12 5.43
CA PRO A 241 10.22 -9.25 6.63
C PRO A 241 11.42 -10.12 6.28
N THR A 242 12.54 -9.46 5.97
CA THR A 242 13.78 -10.07 5.46
C THR A 242 14.28 -11.19 6.38
N TRP A 243 13.95 -11.10 7.67
CA TRP A 243 14.24 -12.15 8.64
C TRP A 243 13.54 -13.48 8.34
N LEU A 244 12.31 -13.49 7.77
CA LEU A 244 11.62 -14.72 7.34
C LEU A 244 12.34 -15.38 6.17
N VAL A 245 12.84 -14.59 5.21
CA VAL A 245 13.62 -15.09 4.08
C VAL A 245 14.94 -15.67 4.57
N VAL A 246 15.62 -14.99 5.50
CA VAL A 246 16.87 -15.46 6.09
C VAL A 246 16.65 -16.77 6.87
N LEU A 247 15.56 -16.88 7.64
CA LEU A 247 15.21 -18.12 8.36
C LEU A 247 14.87 -19.27 7.41
N ALA A 248 14.12 -19.01 6.34
CA ALA A 248 13.81 -20.03 5.33
C ALA A 248 15.07 -20.53 4.62
N LEU A 249 15.97 -19.60 4.25
CA LEU A 249 17.26 -19.93 3.65
C LEU A 249 18.14 -20.74 4.61
N GLY A 250 18.19 -20.35 5.89
CA GLY A 250 18.89 -21.08 6.95
C GLY A 250 18.35 -22.50 7.14
N ALA A 251 17.04 -22.69 7.14
CA ALA A 251 16.41 -24.01 7.22
C ALA A 251 16.73 -24.89 6.02
N LEU A 252 16.72 -24.33 4.79
CA LEU A 252 17.10 -25.03 3.56
C LEU A 252 18.58 -25.43 3.58
N LEU A 253 19.46 -24.54 4.00
CA LEU A 253 20.90 -24.84 4.13
C LEU A 253 21.16 -25.93 5.17
N ALA A 254 20.48 -25.89 6.31
CA ALA A 254 20.56 -26.93 7.34
C ALA A 254 20.07 -28.31 6.82
N LEU A 255 19.01 -28.30 6.00
CA LEU A 255 18.51 -29.52 5.33
C LEU A 255 19.52 -30.07 4.33
N ALA A 256 20.10 -29.21 3.50
CA ALA A 256 21.14 -29.57 2.53
C ALA A 256 22.41 -30.09 3.21
N ALA A 257 22.87 -29.42 4.28
CA ALA A 257 24.01 -29.87 5.06
C ALA A 257 23.76 -31.24 5.71
N ASN A 258 22.56 -31.46 6.24
CA ASN A 258 22.19 -32.77 6.80
C ASN A 258 22.17 -33.89 5.75
N GLU A 259 21.73 -33.60 4.50
CA GLU A 259 21.80 -34.55 3.39
C GLU A 259 23.24 -34.85 2.97
N LEU A 260 24.09 -33.83 2.87
CA LEU A 260 25.49 -34.00 2.52
C LEU A 260 26.29 -34.77 3.56
N LEU A 261 26.01 -34.55 4.84
CA LEU A 261 26.70 -35.23 5.94
C LEU A 261 26.22 -36.68 6.16
N ASN A 262 24.93 -36.95 5.92
CA ASN A 262 24.32 -38.28 6.13
C ASN A 262 24.20 -39.11 4.82
N GLY A 263 24.45 -38.54 3.65
CA GLY A 263 24.29 -39.20 2.34
C GLY A 263 25.39 -40.16 1.95
N ARG A 264 26.41 -40.43 2.80
CA ARG A 264 27.55 -41.30 2.47
C ARG A 264 27.39 -42.74 3.04
N LEU A 265 26.21 -43.31 2.92
CA LEU A 265 26.07 -44.78 2.96
C LEU A 265 25.94 -45.27 1.51
N ALA A 266 27.09 -45.27 0.81
CA ALA A 266 27.17 -45.91 -0.49
C ALA A 266 26.97 -47.42 -0.30
N TRP A 267 25.93 -47.97 -0.92
CA TRP A 267 25.79 -49.39 -1.12
C TRP A 267 26.97 -49.89 -2.00
N ARG A 268 27.95 -50.49 -1.40
CA ARG A 268 28.90 -51.32 -2.16
C ARG A 268 28.16 -52.62 -2.49
N THR A 269 27.66 -52.73 -3.69
CA THR A 269 27.32 -54.03 -4.29
C THR A 269 28.63 -54.69 -4.66
N THR A 270 28.96 -55.78 -3.97
CA THR A 270 29.88 -56.83 -4.41
C THR A 270 29.12 -57.81 -5.29
#